data_d587315b0e0f7402aadb8a723386c386
#
_entry.id   d587315b0e0f7402aadb8a723386c386
#
_cell.length_a   1.000
_cell.length_b   1.000
_cell.length_c   1.000
_cell.angle_alpha   90.00
_cell.angle_beta   90.00
_cell.angle_gamma   90.00
#
_symmetry.space_group_name_H-M   'P 1'
#
loop_
_entity.id
_entity.type
_entity.pdbx_description
1 polymer ?
#
loop_
_entity_poly.entity_id
_entity_poly.type
_entity_poly.pdbx_seq_one_letter_code
_entity_poly.pdbx_strand_id
1 'polypeptide(L)'
;AALTDCIKASASICWMNTTKHLMTLTNNQNKGGSAFSMLIPGLRRYLDYPHVASIACPKPTLFFNGTQDKLFPVEGVKDAYSIMQSVWQSQEVSDRLVTKIWEEKHFFNKEMQRETLEFFNKWLK
;
A
#
# COMPACT_ATOMS: atom_id res chain seq x y z
N ALA A 1 10.90 5.20 0.85
CA ALA A 1 10.52 6.27 1.80
C ALA A 1 10.92 5.92 3.24
N ALA A 2 10.76 4.67 3.65
CA ALA A 2 10.99 4.25 5.05
C ALA A 2 12.43 4.47 5.55
N LEU A 3 13.43 4.20 4.74
CA LEU A 3 14.84 4.13 5.15
C LEU A 3 15.68 5.35 4.77
N THR A 4 15.09 6.46 4.33
CA THR A 4 15.83 7.67 3.93
C THR A 4 15.05 8.94 4.26
N ASP A 5 15.73 9.95 4.73
CA ASP A 5 15.15 11.28 5.00
C ASP A 5 15.02 12.15 3.74
N CYS A 6 15.61 11.75 2.64
CA CYS A 6 15.49 12.47 1.37
C CYS A 6 14.06 12.41 0.79
N ILE A 7 13.31 11.34 1.07
CA ILE A 7 11.92 11.20 0.63
C ILE A 7 11.00 11.77 1.70
N LYS A 8 10.32 12.86 1.39
CA LYS A 8 9.45 13.58 2.32
C LYS A 8 8.00 13.12 2.29
N ALA A 9 7.53 12.64 1.14
CA ALA A 9 6.20 12.05 0.96
C ALA A 9 6.27 10.93 -0.09
N SER A 10 5.33 9.99 -0.06
CA SER A 10 5.26 8.90 -1.04
C SER A 10 3.84 8.55 -1.41
N ALA A 11 3.65 8.07 -2.65
CA ALA A 11 2.39 7.53 -3.13
C ALA A 11 2.63 6.15 -3.76
N SER A 12 1.78 5.19 -3.43
CA SER A 12 1.78 3.85 -4.00
C SER A 12 0.41 3.56 -4.60
N ILE A 13 0.39 3.25 -5.88
CA ILE A 13 -0.83 3.03 -6.64
C ILE A 13 -0.90 1.58 -7.08
N CYS A 14 -2.03 0.94 -6.78
CA CYS A 14 -2.31 -0.44 -7.12
C CYS A 14 -1.24 -1.43 -6.59
N TRP A 15 -0.62 -1.11 -5.44
CA TRP A 15 0.38 -1.98 -4.86
C TRP A 15 0.35 -1.94 -3.33
N MET A 16 -0.61 -2.61 -2.71
CA MET A 16 -0.64 -2.93 -1.29
C MET A 16 -1.60 -4.10 -1.04
N ASN A 17 -1.15 -5.05 -0.25
CA ASN A 17 -1.97 -6.18 0.19
C ASN A 17 -1.29 -6.90 1.36
N THR A 18 -1.97 -7.86 1.97
CA THR A 18 -1.33 -8.81 2.88
C THR A 18 -0.92 -10.06 2.12
N THR A 19 0.20 -10.67 2.49
CA THR A 19 0.70 -11.90 1.88
C THR A 19 -0.27 -13.07 2.07
N LYS A 20 -1.08 -13.06 3.13
CA LYS A 20 -2.14 -14.05 3.37
C LYS A 20 -3.10 -14.15 2.18
N HIS A 21 -3.47 -13.00 1.58
CA HIS A 21 -4.41 -12.93 0.47
C HIS A 21 -3.72 -13.00 -0.91
N LEU A 22 -2.44 -12.64 -0.98
CA LEU A 22 -1.65 -12.78 -2.20
C LEU A 22 -1.24 -14.23 -2.46
N MET A 23 -0.89 -14.98 -1.42
CA MET A 23 -0.37 -16.34 -1.51
C MET A 23 -1.48 -17.39 -1.42
N THR A 24 -2.50 -17.25 -2.25
CA THR A 24 -3.60 -18.22 -2.41
C THR A 24 -3.50 -18.95 -3.75
N LEU A 25 -4.00 -20.18 -3.82
CA LEU A 25 -3.95 -20.99 -5.05
C LEU A 25 -4.64 -20.34 -6.26
N THR A 26 -5.60 -19.47 -6.00
CA THR A 26 -6.42 -18.81 -7.04
C THR A 26 -5.87 -17.46 -7.47
N ASN A 27 -4.96 -16.86 -6.71
CA ASN A 27 -4.44 -15.53 -7.01
C ASN A 27 -3.40 -15.58 -8.13
N ASN A 28 -3.47 -14.64 -9.07
CA ASN A 28 -2.54 -14.53 -10.20
C ASN A 28 -1.09 -14.30 -9.79
N GLN A 29 -0.84 -13.72 -8.62
CA GLN A 29 0.51 -13.49 -8.10
C GLN A 29 1.26 -14.80 -7.81
N ASN A 30 0.56 -15.92 -7.68
CA ASN A 30 1.17 -17.24 -7.53
C ASN A 30 1.61 -17.86 -8.87
N LYS A 31 1.27 -17.23 -10.00
CA LYS A 31 1.52 -17.76 -11.34
C LYS A 31 2.55 -16.88 -12.04
N GLY A 32 3.75 -17.40 -12.23
CA GLY A 32 4.80 -16.72 -12.98
C GLY A 32 5.88 -16.05 -12.13
N GLY A 33 6.75 -15.28 -12.79
CA GLY A 33 7.96 -14.70 -12.18
C GLY A 33 7.72 -13.70 -11.05
N SER A 34 6.57 -13.04 -11.01
CA SER A 34 6.22 -12.08 -9.96
C SER A 34 6.07 -12.72 -8.58
N ALA A 35 5.68 -14.01 -8.51
CA ALA A 35 5.58 -14.72 -7.24
C ALA A 35 6.92 -14.75 -6.49
N PHE A 36 8.03 -14.91 -7.19
CA PHE A 36 9.37 -14.91 -6.59
C PHE A 36 9.81 -13.52 -6.13
N SER A 37 9.53 -12.48 -6.90
CA SER A 37 9.90 -11.11 -6.54
C SER A 37 9.10 -10.55 -5.36
N MET A 38 7.93 -11.13 -5.08
CA MET A 38 7.08 -10.74 -3.97
C MET A 38 7.32 -11.53 -2.69
N LEU A 39 8.23 -12.50 -2.70
CA LEU A 39 8.54 -13.32 -1.55
C LEU A 39 9.92 -12.95 -0.99
N ILE A 40 9.93 -12.34 0.17
CA ILE A 40 11.16 -12.23 0.96
C ILE A 40 11.20 -13.41 1.91
N PRO A 41 12.13 -14.38 1.71
CA PRO A 41 12.21 -15.58 2.55
C PRO A 41 12.31 -15.23 4.03
N GLY A 42 11.45 -15.84 4.84
CA GLY A 42 11.44 -15.65 6.29
C GLY A 42 10.72 -14.38 6.78
N LEU A 43 10.50 -13.36 5.96
CA LEU A 43 9.84 -12.12 6.38
C LEU A 43 8.47 -12.40 7.00
N ARG A 44 7.68 -13.23 6.36
CA ARG A 44 6.31 -13.57 6.77
C ARG A 44 6.19 -14.20 8.16
N ARG A 45 7.28 -14.65 8.74
CA ARG A 45 7.31 -15.14 10.13
C ARG A 45 7.13 -14.03 11.15
N TYR A 46 7.47 -12.79 10.79
CA TYR A 46 7.54 -11.65 11.71
C TYR A 46 6.75 -10.43 11.23
N LEU A 47 6.74 -10.21 9.92
CA LEU A 47 6.20 -8.99 9.28
C LEU A 47 5.43 -9.35 8.01
N ASP A 48 4.61 -8.40 7.56
CA ASP A 48 3.97 -8.41 6.25
C ASP A 48 4.18 -7.07 5.56
N TYR A 49 3.81 -6.92 4.31
CA TYR A 49 3.98 -5.69 3.52
C TYR A 49 3.44 -4.43 4.22
N PRO A 50 2.24 -4.43 4.84
CA PRO A 50 1.77 -3.24 5.55
C PRO A 50 2.68 -2.86 6.73
N HIS A 51 3.32 -3.81 7.41
CA HIS A 51 4.28 -3.52 8.49
C HIS A 51 5.53 -2.85 7.92
N VAL A 52 6.07 -3.38 6.80
CA VAL A 52 7.23 -2.78 6.12
C VAL A 52 6.92 -1.37 5.61
N ALA A 53 5.75 -1.17 5.01
CA ALA A 53 5.30 0.15 4.58
C ALA A 53 5.15 1.12 5.75
N SER A 54 4.69 0.63 6.90
CA SER A 54 4.48 1.42 8.11
C SER A 54 5.78 1.94 8.76
N ILE A 55 6.95 1.42 8.39
CA ILE A 55 8.24 2.00 8.79
C ILE A 55 8.38 3.45 8.27
N ALA A 56 7.63 3.83 7.23
CA ALA A 56 7.61 5.20 6.73
C ALA A 56 6.94 6.21 7.68
N CYS A 57 6.14 5.77 8.63
CA CYS A 57 5.52 6.64 9.63
C CYS A 57 6.60 7.42 10.42
N PRO A 58 6.44 8.72 10.64
CA PRO A 58 5.27 9.58 10.46
C PRO A 58 5.22 10.34 9.12
N LYS A 59 5.94 9.90 8.09
CA LYS A 59 5.96 10.60 6.80
C LYS A 59 4.60 10.51 6.10
N PRO A 60 4.19 11.57 5.38
CA PRO A 60 2.99 11.54 4.56
C PRO A 60 3.06 10.44 3.51
N THR A 61 2.06 9.57 3.50
CA THR A 61 2.02 8.42 2.59
C THR A 61 0.60 8.20 2.06
N LEU A 62 0.49 7.93 0.76
CA LEU A 62 -0.77 7.67 0.07
C LEU A 62 -0.76 6.28 -0.54
N PHE A 63 -1.87 5.56 -0.37
CA PHE A 63 -2.10 4.26 -1.00
C PHE A 63 -3.46 4.22 -1.67
N PHE A 64 -3.48 3.91 -2.97
CA PHE A 64 -4.68 3.66 -3.74
C PHE A 64 -4.68 2.24 -4.28
N ASN A 65 -5.80 1.54 -4.17
CA ASN A 65 -6.05 0.24 -4.78
C ASN A 65 -7.43 0.20 -5.43
N GLY A 66 -7.67 -0.77 -6.29
CA GLY A 66 -8.95 -0.96 -6.98
C GLY A 66 -9.75 -2.14 -6.43
N THR A 67 -11.09 -2.02 -6.35
CA THR A 67 -11.98 -3.14 -5.97
C THR A 67 -12.02 -4.24 -7.01
N GLN A 68 -11.76 -3.90 -8.28
CA GLN A 68 -11.78 -4.82 -9.43
C GLN A 68 -10.37 -5.28 -9.83
N ASP A 69 -9.37 -5.01 -8.99
CA ASP A 69 -8.00 -5.44 -9.22
C ASP A 69 -7.86 -6.95 -9.01
N LYS A 70 -7.53 -7.67 -10.09
CA LYS A 70 -7.35 -9.13 -10.05
C LYS A 70 -5.99 -9.56 -9.49
N LEU A 71 -5.06 -8.62 -9.32
CA LEU A 71 -3.73 -8.89 -8.77
C LEU A 71 -3.70 -8.75 -7.25
N PHE A 72 -4.47 -7.80 -6.73
CA PHE A 72 -4.50 -7.45 -5.31
C PHE A 72 -5.91 -7.61 -4.74
N PRO A 73 -6.28 -8.80 -4.19
CA PRO A 73 -7.60 -9.05 -3.63
C PRO A 73 -8.01 -8.00 -2.60
N VAL A 74 -9.21 -7.45 -2.75
CA VAL A 74 -9.69 -6.30 -1.97
C VAL A 74 -9.72 -6.55 -0.45
N GLU A 75 -9.96 -7.78 -0.03
CA GLU A 75 -9.95 -8.12 1.40
C GLU A 75 -8.55 -7.97 2.01
N GLY A 76 -7.53 -8.40 1.26
CA GLY A 76 -6.14 -8.22 1.70
C GLY A 76 -5.69 -6.75 1.66
N VAL A 77 -6.28 -5.93 0.79
CA VAL A 77 -6.07 -4.47 0.78
C VAL A 77 -6.67 -3.85 2.04
N LYS A 78 -7.90 -4.22 2.40
CA LYS A 78 -8.57 -3.74 3.63
C LYS A 78 -7.79 -4.10 4.88
N ASP A 79 -7.35 -5.36 4.99
CA ASP A 79 -6.52 -5.83 6.11
C ASP A 79 -5.22 -5.01 6.20
N ALA A 80 -4.54 -4.80 5.08
CA ALA A 80 -3.31 -4.03 5.03
C ALA A 80 -3.52 -2.58 5.46
N TYR A 81 -4.58 -1.93 4.96
CA TYR A 81 -4.90 -0.55 5.32
C TYR A 81 -5.25 -0.41 6.81
N SER A 82 -5.98 -1.36 7.38
CA SER A 82 -6.29 -1.38 8.82
C SER A 82 -5.01 -1.43 9.67
N ILE A 83 -4.04 -2.28 9.31
CA ILE A 83 -2.75 -2.36 10.00
C ILE A 83 -2.01 -1.03 9.92
N MET A 84 -1.92 -0.44 8.73
CA MET A 84 -1.22 0.82 8.52
C MET A 84 -1.88 1.98 9.27
N GLN A 85 -3.21 2.08 9.21
CA GLN A 85 -3.99 3.11 9.91
C GLN A 85 -3.74 3.05 11.43
N SER A 86 -3.69 1.85 12.01
CA SER A 86 -3.38 1.67 13.42
C SER A 86 -2.00 2.22 13.79
N VAL A 87 -1.00 2.08 12.92
CA VAL A 87 0.34 2.61 13.16
C VAL A 87 0.35 4.15 13.14
N TRP A 88 -0.23 4.79 12.09
CA TRP A 88 -0.29 6.26 12.04
C TRP A 88 -1.13 6.85 13.17
N GLN A 89 -2.19 6.15 13.57
CA GLN A 89 -3.01 6.54 14.73
C GLN A 89 -2.22 6.47 16.03
N SER A 90 -1.43 5.43 16.25
CA SER A 90 -0.61 5.29 17.46
C SER A 90 0.47 6.37 17.60
N GLN A 91 0.84 7.00 16.48
CA GLN A 91 1.80 8.13 16.45
C GLN A 91 1.09 9.50 16.40
N GLU A 92 -0.24 9.54 16.55
CA GLU A 92 -1.06 10.77 16.53
C GLU A 92 -0.93 11.59 15.23
N VAL A 93 -0.67 10.92 14.10
CA VAL A 93 -0.47 11.53 12.78
C VAL A 93 -1.36 10.91 11.71
N SER A 94 -2.58 10.53 12.05
CA SER A 94 -3.53 9.85 11.13
C SER A 94 -3.80 10.65 9.85
N ASP A 95 -3.71 11.98 9.90
CA ASP A 95 -3.90 12.88 8.76
C ASP A 95 -2.79 12.76 7.70
N ARG A 96 -1.68 12.10 8.02
CA ARG A 96 -0.56 11.87 7.10
C ARG A 96 -0.65 10.56 6.32
N LEU A 97 -1.60 9.69 6.64
CA LEU A 97 -1.86 8.48 5.87
C LEU A 97 -3.17 8.63 5.09
N VAL A 98 -3.08 8.55 3.77
CA VAL A 98 -4.24 8.49 2.88
C VAL A 98 -4.34 7.09 2.31
N THR A 99 -5.44 6.40 2.61
CA THR A 99 -5.78 5.09 2.05
C THR A 99 -7.14 5.17 1.38
N LYS A 100 -7.24 4.74 0.12
CA LYS A 100 -8.52 4.76 -0.61
C LYS A 100 -8.62 3.56 -1.55
N ILE A 101 -9.78 2.94 -1.56
CA ILE A 101 -10.12 1.87 -2.50
C ILE A 101 -11.11 2.44 -3.51
N TRP A 102 -10.74 2.37 -4.78
CA TRP A 102 -11.52 2.90 -5.90
C TRP A 102 -12.33 1.79 -6.58
N GLU A 103 -13.43 2.12 -7.17
CA GLU A 103 -14.15 1.20 -8.05
C GLU A 103 -13.45 1.11 -9.42
N GLU A 104 -12.25 0.50 -9.43
CA GLU A 104 -11.34 0.47 -10.57
C GLU A 104 -10.57 -0.86 -10.62
N LYS A 105 -10.05 -1.18 -11.81
CA LYS A 105 -9.10 -2.29 -12.05
C LYS A 105 -7.70 -1.89 -11.59
N HIS A 106 -6.70 -2.69 -11.96
CA HIS A 106 -5.28 -2.36 -11.79
C HIS A 106 -4.89 -1.21 -12.74
N PHE A 107 -5.31 0.00 -12.42
CA PHE A 107 -5.17 1.15 -13.30
C PHE A 107 -5.08 2.46 -12.51
N PHE A 108 -4.25 3.39 -13.00
CA PHE A 108 -4.08 4.73 -12.42
C PHE A 108 -4.84 5.75 -13.26
N ASN A 109 -6.12 5.93 -12.94
CA ASN A 109 -7.02 6.82 -13.68
C ASN A 109 -6.75 8.31 -13.40
N LYS A 110 -7.38 9.19 -14.19
CA LYS A 110 -7.17 10.64 -14.10
C LYS A 110 -7.55 11.23 -12.75
N GLU A 111 -8.56 10.69 -12.09
CA GLU A 111 -9.01 11.15 -10.78
C GLU A 111 -8.01 10.78 -9.68
N MET A 112 -7.51 9.55 -9.70
CA MET A 112 -6.40 9.12 -8.83
C MET A 112 -5.16 10.00 -9.04
N GLN A 113 -4.82 10.34 -10.30
CA GLN A 113 -3.70 11.23 -10.62
C GLN A 113 -3.89 12.61 -10.01
N ARG A 114 -5.09 13.19 -10.14
CA ARG A 114 -5.43 14.49 -9.55
C ARG A 114 -5.28 14.48 -8.04
N GLU A 115 -5.90 13.51 -7.35
CA GLU A 115 -5.80 13.40 -5.89
C GLU A 115 -4.36 13.15 -5.41
N THR A 116 -3.59 12.38 -6.17
CA THR A 116 -2.16 12.16 -5.87
C THR A 116 -1.36 13.46 -5.99
N LEU A 117 -1.66 14.28 -7.00
CA LEU A 117 -1.01 15.59 -7.16
C LEU A 117 -1.40 16.57 -6.04
N GLU A 118 -2.67 16.59 -5.65
CA GLU A 118 -3.16 17.38 -4.53
C GLU A 118 -2.48 16.95 -3.20
N PHE A 119 -2.32 15.65 -2.99
CA PHE A 119 -1.57 15.11 -1.86
C PHE A 119 -0.13 15.61 -1.83
N PHE A 120 0.60 15.53 -2.93
CA PHE A 120 1.97 16.02 -3.00
C PHE A 120 2.04 17.55 -2.82
N ASN A 121 1.11 18.30 -3.40
CA ASN A 121 1.03 19.75 -3.22
C ASN A 121 0.81 20.15 -1.75
N LYS A 122 0.09 19.33 -0.99
CA LYS A 122 -0.10 19.56 0.46
C LYS A 122 1.20 19.36 1.25
N TRP A 123 2.01 18.35 0.90
CA TRP A 123 3.09 17.87 1.76
C TRP A 123 4.50 18.24 1.30
N LEU A 124 4.68 18.73 0.08
CA LEU A 124 5.98 19.08 -0.50
C LEU A 124 6.18 20.60 -0.70
N LYS A 125 5.45 21.41 0.01
CA LYS A 125 5.62 22.87 0.02
C LYS A 125 6.83 23.31 0.82
#